data_70138cb7c61baff4ceccca9286051cae
#
_entry.id   70138cb7c61baff4ceccca9286051cae
#
_cell.length_a   1.000
_cell.length_b   1.000
_cell.length_c   1.000
_cell.angle_alpha   90.00
_cell.angle_beta   90.00
_cell.angle_gamma   90.00
#
_symmetry.space_group_name_H-M   'P 1'
#
loop_
_entity.id
_entity.type
_entity.pdbx_description
1 polymer ?
#
loop_
_entity_poly.entity_id
_entity_poly.type
_entity_poly.pdbx_seq_one_letter_code
_entity_poly.pdbx_strand_id
1 'polypeptide(L)'
;MNSILEIKNLSFGYTKDKLVLEDLNIQFNEGEIIALLGKNGCGKSTLLDCIIGANQYQGFVLVDGINSKEYSEKELAKKIAYIPQNLIINIDYSVRDFISFGRNPYKGLFENLSNEEYEMIESNAKVCGIYDLLDNDITKISGGERQLVFIARALTQDSKIIVMDEPLSALDFGNQQRLFRLLLELKRKGKTIIFTTHNPNHLTEINAAIYAMKNGTINKIEELTVDSLNDIYDDEFTLKDGYFNFKI
;
A
#
# COMPACT_ATOMS: atom_id res chain seq x y z
N MET A 1 -13.04 18.35 -1.40
CA MET A 1 -12.41 17.11 -1.89
C MET A 1 -13.33 15.97 -1.50
N ASN A 2 -13.55 15.00 -2.37
CA ASN A 2 -14.40 13.85 -2.04
C ASN A 2 -13.60 12.82 -1.28
N SER A 3 -14.17 12.32 -0.16
CA SER A 3 -13.61 11.18 0.55
C SER A 3 -13.76 9.92 -0.29
N ILE A 4 -12.67 9.17 -0.48
CA ILE A 4 -12.70 7.88 -1.16
C ILE A 4 -12.70 6.71 -0.17
N LEU A 5 -12.11 6.93 1.02
CA LEU A 5 -12.05 5.94 2.09
C LEU A 5 -12.24 6.64 3.43
N GLU A 6 -13.21 6.17 4.23
CA GLU A 6 -13.45 6.64 5.58
C GLU A 6 -13.42 5.48 6.57
N ILE A 7 -12.79 5.71 7.70
CA ILE A 7 -12.75 4.79 8.83
C ILE A 7 -13.48 5.45 9.99
N LYS A 8 -14.47 4.76 10.60
CA LYS A 8 -15.30 5.27 11.68
C LYS A 8 -15.35 4.29 12.84
N ASN A 9 -14.88 4.75 14.01
CA ASN A 9 -14.86 3.98 15.26
C ASN A 9 -14.25 2.58 15.09
N LEU A 10 -13.21 2.44 14.26
CA LEU A 10 -12.59 1.16 13.99
C LEU A 10 -11.74 0.72 15.18
N SER A 11 -12.06 -0.44 15.70
CA SER A 11 -11.26 -1.13 16.72
C SER A 11 -11.03 -2.57 16.33
N PHE A 12 -9.80 -3.05 16.58
CA PHE A 12 -9.40 -4.42 16.28
C PHE A 12 -8.36 -4.94 17.27
N GLY A 13 -8.48 -6.21 17.63
CA GLY A 13 -7.50 -6.98 18.39
C GLY A 13 -7.46 -8.43 17.94
N TYR A 14 -6.27 -9.04 17.92
CA TYR A 14 -6.12 -10.47 17.62
C TYR A 14 -6.68 -11.36 18.75
N THR A 15 -6.78 -10.80 19.96
CA THR A 15 -7.42 -11.43 21.12
C THR A 15 -8.44 -10.47 21.73
N LYS A 16 -9.42 -10.99 22.48
CA LYS A 16 -10.45 -10.16 23.10
C LYS A 16 -9.91 -9.16 24.13
N ASP A 17 -8.78 -9.48 24.74
CA ASP A 17 -8.25 -8.73 25.88
C ASP A 17 -7.22 -7.66 25.47
N LYS A 18 -6.81 -7.61 24.17
CA LYS A 18 -5.79 -6.67 23.72
C LYS A 18 -6.14 -6.09 22.36
N LEU A 19 -6.54 -4.82 22.37
CA LEU A 19 -6.69 -4.04 21.14
C LEU A 19 -5.32 -3.70 20.54
N VAL A 20 -5.24 -3.76 19.21
CA VAL A 20 -4.12 -3.30 18.40
C VAL A 20 -4.47 -1.97 17.73
N LEU A 21 -5.75 -1.78 17.41
CA LEU A 21 -6.31 -0.53 16.89
C LEU A 21 -7.47 -0.13 17.80
N GLU A 22 -7.53 1.15 18.19
CA GLU A 22 -8.48 1.63 19.17
C GLU A 22 -9.19 2.90 18.67
N ASP A 23 -10.50 2.76 18.42
CA ASP A 23 -11.43 3.84 18.02
C ASP A 23 -10.89 4.78 16.92
N LEU A 24 -10.36 4.20 15.83
CA LEU A 24 -9.79 4.97 14.75
C LEU A 24 -10.88 5.70 13.96
N ASN A 25 -10.66 7.00 13.73
CA ASN A 25 -11.51 7.85 12.93
C ASN A 25 -10.65 8.64 11.93
N ILE A 26 -10.71 8.27 10.63
CA ILE A 26 -9.83 8.81 9.59
C ILE A 26 -10.60 8.96 8.30
N GLN A 27 -10.23 9.97 7.53
CA GLN A 27 -10.73 10.20 6.18
C GLN A 27 -9.56 10.41 5.21
N PHE A 28 -9.56 9.66 4.10
CA PHE A 28 -8.62 9.83 3.01
C PHE A 28 -9.34 10.36 1.77
N ASN A 29 -8.73 11.35 1.10
CA ASN A 29 -9.33 11.97 -0.08
C ASN A 29 -8.89 11.27 -1.37
N GLU A 30 -9.72 11.37 -2.40
CA GLU A 30 -9.43 10.85 -3.74
C GLU A 30 -8.21 11.57 -4.35
N GLY A 31 -7.33 10.79 -5.00
CA GLY A 31 -6.16 11.33 -5.71
C GLY A 31 -5.01 11.77 -4.81
N GLU A 32 -4.99 11.37 -3.54
CA GLU A 32 -3.89 11.66 -2.62
C GLU A 32 -2.88 10.50 -2.53
N ILE A 33 -1.65 10.82 -2.18
CA ILE A 33 -0.69 9.86 -1.64
C ILE A 33 -0.71 10.01 -0.12
N ILE A 34 -1.01 8.92 0.57
CA ILE A 34 -1.14 8.84 2.02
C ILE A 34 -0.02 7.94 2.55
N ALA A 35 0.74 8.43 3.50
CA ALA A 35 1.78 7.67 4.19
C ALA A 35 1.38 7.40 5.63
N LEU A 36 1.33 6.14 6.01
CA LEU A 36 1.18 5.69 7.39
C LEU A 36 2.56 5.50 8.01
N LEU A 37 2.97 6.43 8.87
CA LEU A 37 4.28 6.45 9.52
C LEU A 37 4.18 5.93 10.95
N GLY A 38 5.12 5.11 11.39
CA GLY A 38 5.21 4.65 12.78
C GLY A 38 6.15 3.49 12.99
N LYS A 39 6.46 3.19 14.26
CA LYS A 39 7.31 2.05 14.65
C LYS A 39 6.79 0.73 14.10
N ASN A 40 7.69 -0.25 14.00
CA ASN A 40 7.27 -1.64 13.76
C ASN A 40 6.39 -2.13 14.91
N GLY A 41 5.29 -2.82 14.57
CA GLY A 41 4.34 -3.35 15.54
C GLY A 41 3.33 -2.33 16.09
N CYS A 42 3.27 -1.08 15.62
CA CYS A 42 2.28 -0.09 16.07
C CYS A 42 0.87 -0.27 15.48
N GLY A 43 0.68 -1.25 14.55
CA GLY A 43 -0.63 -1.58 13.97
C GLY A 43 -0.81 -1.18 12.49
N LYS A 44 0.21 -0.69 11.78
CA LYS A 44 0.10 -0.25 10.37
C LYS A 44 -0.46 -1.35 9.45
N SER A 45 0.20 -2.51 9.39
CA SER A 45 -0.26 -3.65 8.57
C SER A 45 -1.64 -4.14 9.00
N THR A 46 -1.92 -4.15 10.32
CA THR A 46 -3.23 -4.50 10.86
C THR A 46 -4.33 -3.55 10.36
N LEU A 47 -4.05 -2.25 10.28
CA LEU A 47 -4.97 -1.28 9.71
C LEU A 47 -5.21 -1.53 8.22
N LEU A 48 -4.14 -1.81 7.45
CA LEU A 48 -4.28 -2.18 6.04
C LEU A 48 -5.13 -3.43 5.86
N ASP A 49 -4.92 -4.47 6.70
CA ASP A 49 -5.71 -5.70 6.68
C ASP A 49 -7.20 -5.45 6.98
N CYS A 50 -7.52 -4.51 7.87
CA CYS A 50 -8.90 -4.07 8.09
C CYS A 50 -9.47 -3.34 6.86
N ILE A 51 -8.69 -2.45 6.23
CA ILE A 51 -9.11 -1.69 5.04
C ILE A 51 -9.45 -2.62 3.87
N ILE A 52 -8.64 -3.66 3.63
CA ILE A 52 -8.87 -4.62 2.54
C ILE A 52 -9.88 -5.71 2.87
N GLY A 53 -10.42 -5.73 4.11
CA GLY A 53 -11.40 -6.71 4.56
C GLY A 53 -10.83 -8.07 4.97
N ALA A 54 -9.51 -8.20 5.13
CA ALA A 54 -8.85 -9.43 5.58
C ALA A 54 -9.11 -9.74 7.06
N ASN A 55 -9.31 -8.70 7.89
CA ASN A 55 -9.61 -8.83 9.31
C ASN A 55 -11.07 -8.43 9.61
N GLN A 56 -11.70 -9.14 10.57
CA GLN A 56 -13.00 -8.73 11.12
C GLN A 56 -12.77 -7.71 12.25
N TYR A 57 -13.34 -6.52 12.13
CA TYR A 57 -13.17 -5.40 13.04
C TYR A 57 -14.51 -4.85 13.52
N GLN A 58 -14.49 -4.09 14.62
CA GLN A 58 -15.61 -3.26 15.06
C GLN A 58 -15.56 -1.90 14.33
N GLY A 59 -16.71 -1.25 14.17
CA GLY A 59 -16.81 0.01 13.43
C GLY A 59 -17.01 -0.19 11.93
N PHE A 60 -16.63 0.82 11.15
CA PHE A 60 -16.90 0.89 9.71
C PHE A 60 -15.66 1.31 8.93
N VAL A 61 -15.47 0.68 7.77
CA VAL A 61 -14.60 1.13 6.69
C VAL A 61 -15.52 1.40 5.50
N LEU A 62 -15.63 2.65 5.08
CA LEU A 62 -16.44 3.06 3.93
C LEU A 62 -15.52 3.27 2.74
N VAL A 63 -15.84 2.63 1.61
CA VAL A 63 -15.14 2.78 0.34
C VAL A 63 -16.14 3.33 -0.68
N ASP A 64 -15.85 4.46 -1.30
CA ASP A 64 -16.81 5.21 -2.12
C ASP A 64 -18.15 5.45 -1.36
N GLY A 65 -18.13 5.67 -0.04
CA GLY A 65 -19.28 5.91 0.81
C GLY A 65 -20.11 4.67 1.20
N ILE A 66 -19.74 3.47 0.72
CA ILE A 66 -20.41 2.18 1.03
C ILE A 66 -19.54 1.39 2.01
N ASN A 67 -20.15 0.75 3.01
CA ASN A 67 -19.42 -0.07 3.95
C ASN A 67 -18.72 -1.24 3.22
N SER A 68 -17.43 -1.42 3.47
CA SER A 68 -16.63 -2.47 2.82
C SER A 68 -17.21 -3.88 3.02
N LYS A 69 -17.93 -4.11 4.13
CA LYS A 69 -18.62 -5.38 4.43
C LYS A 69 -19.84 -5.67 3.53
N GLU A 70 -20.34 -4.67 2.80
CA GLU A 70 -21.46 -4.81 1.86
C GLU A 70 -21.01 -5.23 0.47
N TYR A 71 -19.71 -5.07 0.15
CA TYR A 71 -19.13 -5.56 -1.09
C TYR A 71 -18.85 -7.06 -1.00
N SER A 72 -19.04 -7.78 -2.10
CA SER A 72 -18.39 -9.08 -2.28
C SER A 72 -16.87 -8.90 -2.39
N GLU A 73 -16.10 -9.98 -2.14
CA GLU A 73 -14.63 -9.96 -2.27
C GLU A 73 -14.18 -9.45 -3.65
N LYS A 74 -14.86 -9.86 -4.73
CA LYS A 74 -14.57 -9.42 -6.11
C LYS A 74 -14.87 -7.92 -6.30
N GLU A 75 -15.96 -7.42 -5.75
CA GLU A 75 -16.32 -6.01 -5.86
C GLU A 75 -15.34 -5.14 -5.09
N LEU A 76 -14.98 -5.53 -3.86
CA LEU A 76 -13.97 -4.81 -3.08
C LEU A 76 -12.60 -4.83 -3.78
N ALA A 77 -12.21 -5.98 -4.35
CA ALA A 77 -10.98 -6.10 -5.13
C ALA A 77 -10.96 -5.24 -6.40
N LYS A 78 -12.12 -4.86 -6.99
CA LYS A 78 -12.18 -3.86 -8.06
C LYS A 78 -11.95 -2.43 -7.55
N LYS A 79 -12.10 -2.18 -6.26
CA LYS A 79 -11.93 -0.86 -5.63
C LYS A 79 -10.53 -0.67 -5.06
N ILE A 80 -9.97 -1.73 -4.45
CA ILE A 80 -8.71 -1.70 -3.71
C ILE A 80 -7.76 -2.77 -4.24
N ALA A 81 -6.58 -2.38 -4.71
CA ALA A 81 -5.47 -3.30 -4.95
C ALA A 81 -4.55 -3.30 -3.73
N TYR A 82 -4.04 -4.47 -3.36
CA TYR A 82 -3.16 -4.63 -2.21
C TYR A 82 -1.82 -5.27 -2.57
N ILE A 83 -0.76 -4.69 -2.05
CA ILE A 83 0.61 -5.18 -2.14
C ILE A 83 1.11 -5.47 -0.72
N PRO A 84 1.27 -6.74 -0.33
CA PRO A 84 1.72 -7.12 1.00
C PRO A 84 3.23 -6.87 1.19
N GLN A 85 3.66 -6.75 2.43
CA GLN A 85 5.08 -6.68 2.80
C GLN A 85 5.82 -7.99 2.46
N ASN A 86 5.20 -9.12 2.75
CA ASN A 86 5.76 -10.44 2.52
C ASN A 86 5.41 -10.96 1.12
N LEU A 87 6.41 -11.04 0.24
CA LEU A 87 6.24 -11.45 -1.16
C LEU A 87 6.65 -12.90 -1.39
N ILE A 88 6.18 -13.80 -0.52
CA ILE A 88 6.50 -15.23 -0.63
C ILE A 88 5.59 -15.86 -1.68
N ILE A 89 6.20 -16.46 -2.70
CA ILE A 89 5.53 -17.24 -3.74
C ILE A 89 6.22 -18.59 -3.78
N ASN A 90 5.44 -19.65 -3.56
CA ASN A 90 5.93 -21.04 -3.53
C ASN A 90 5.40 -21.85 -4.74
N ILE A 91 4.97 -21.19 -5.79
CA ILE A 91 4.39 -21.81 -6.98
C ILE A 91 5.11 -21.24 -8.20
N ASP A 92 5.48 -22.12 -9.13
CA ASP A 92 6.17 -21.81 -10.36
C ASP A 92 5.19 -21.20 -11.38
N TYR A 93 5.11 -19.86 -11.40
CA TYR A 93 4.41 -19.09 -12.42
C TYR A 93 5.40 -18.25 -13.20
N SER A 94 5.11 -17.99 -14.47
CA SER A 94 5.79 -16.90 -15.16
C SER A 94 5.40 -15.55 -14.54
N VAL A 95 6.29 -14.55 -14.64
CA VAL A 95 5.98 -13.18 -14.20
C VAL A 95 4.72 -12.66 -14.92
N ARG A 96 4.56 -12.98 -16.20
CA ARG A 96 3.38 -12.65 -17.00
C ARG A 96 2.10 -13.22 -16.39
N ASP A 97 2.10 -14.52 -16.06
CA ASP A 97 0.93 -15.17 -15.46
C ASP A 97 0.61 -14.56 -14.10
N PHE A 98 1.63 -14.27 -13.29
CA PHE A 98 1.42 -13.66 -11.98
C PHE A 98 0.82 -12.24 -12.08
N ILE A 99 1.30 -11.43 -13.03
CA ILE A 99 0.72 -10.09 -13.28
C ILE A 99 -0.72 -10.23 -13.76
N SER A 100 -1.04 -11.25 -14.57
CA SER A 100 -2.39 -11.50 -15.07
C SER A 100 -3.42 -11.73 -13.97
N PHE A 101 -3.02 -12.23 -12.79
CA PHE A 101 -3.93 -12.40 -11.64
C PHE A 101 -4.54 -11.07 -11.17
N GLY A 102 -3.96 -9.93 -11.54
CA GLY A 102 -4.60 -8.63 -11.35
C GLY A 102 -5.98 -8.53 -12.04
N ARG A 103 -6.24 -9.32 -13.09
CA ARG A 103 -7.55 -9.34 -13.78
C ARG A 103 -8.60 -10.26 -13.15
N ASN A 104 -8.22 -11.11 -12.17
CA ASN A 104 -9.14 -12.06 -11.53
C ASN A 104 -10.46 -11.43 -11.01
N PRO A 105 -10.49 -10.22 -10.45
CA PRO A 105 -11.74 -9.60 -10.00
C PRO A 105 -12.77 -9.37 -11.14
N TYR A 106 -12.31 -9.29 -12.38
CA TYR A 106 -13.13 -9.01 -13.56
C TYR A 106 -13.53 -10.26 -14.33
N LYS A 107 -12.94 -11.42 -14.02
CA LYS A 107 -13.07 -12.66 -14.77
C LYS A 107 -14.01 -13.67 -14.15
N GLY A 108 -14.66 -14.47 -15.00
CA GLY A 108 -15.30 -15.73 -14.61
C GLY A 108 -14.28 -16.85 -14.39
N LEU A 109 -14.74 -17.99 -13.85
CA LEU A 109 -13.87 -19.12 -13.45
C LEU A 109 -13.02 -19.71 -14.59
N PHE A 110 -13.45 -19.59 -15.85
CA PHE A 110 -12.78 -20.16 -17.03
C PHE A 110 -12.62 -19.14 -18.16
N GLU A 111 -12.64 -17.87 -17.82
CA GLU A 111 -12.56 -16.81 -18.81
C GLU A 111 -11.09 -16.47 -19.11
N ASN A 112 -10.70 -16.59 -20.39
CA ASN A 112 -9.36 -16.23 -20.85
C ASN A 112 -9.18 -14.70 -20.88
N LEU A 113 -7.93 -14.26 -20.85
CA LEU A 113 -7.58 -12.86 -21.03
C LEU A 113 -7.92 -12.41 -22.46
N SER A 114 -8.39 -11.16 -22.58
CA SER A 114 -8.56 -10.51 -23.89
C SER A 114 -7.20 -9.96 -24.39
N ASN A 115 -7.15 -9.58 -25.66
CA ASN A 115 -5.94 -8.95 -26.22
C ASN A 115 -5.60 -7.64 -25.50
N GLU A 116 -6.60 -6.84 -25.15
CA GLU A 116 -6.44 -5.59 -24.42
C GLU A 116 -5.85 -5.81 -23.01
N GLU A 117 -6.20 -6.93 -22.38
CA GLU A 117 -5.66 -7.29 -21.07
C GLU A 117 -4.20 -7.77 -21.18
N TYR A 118 -3.84 -8.47 -22.25
CA TYR A 118 -2.42 -8.78 -22.52
C TYR A 118 -1.61 -7.51 -22.77
N GLU A 119 -2.12 -6.56 -23.56
CA GLU A 119 -1.47 -5.27 -23.77
C GLU A 119 -1.32 -4.47 -22.48
N MET A 120 -2.34 -4.52 -21.60
CA MET A 120 -2.29 -3.89 -20.27
C MET A 120 -1.19 -4.50 -19.39
N ILE A 121 -1.05 -5.82 -19.36
CA ILE A 121 0.01 -6.52 -18.62
C ILE A 121 1.39 -6.07 -19.10
N GLU A 122 1.61 -6.05 -20.43
CA GLU A 122 2.89 -5.63 -21.00
C GLU A 122 3.20 -4.15 -20.75
N SER A 123 2.18 -3.29 -20.88
CA SER A 123 2.30 -1.86 -20.58
C SER A 123 2.70 -1.63 -19.13
N ASN A 124 2.02 -2.30 -18.17
CA ASN A 124 2.32 -2.17 -16.75
C ASN A 124 3.71 -2.76 -16.41
N ALA A 125 4.11 -3.85 -17.06
CA ALA A 125 5.46 -4.39 -16.92
C ALA A 125 6.54 -3.41 -17.41
N LYS A 126 6.31 -2.69 -18.53
CA LYS A 126 7.18 -1.63 -19.03
C LYS A 126 7.27 -0.47 -18.06
N VAL A 127 6.15 0.00 -17.54
CA VAL A 127 6.08 1.08 -16.53
C VAL A 127 6.87 0.71 -15.28
N CYS A 128 6.78 -0.54 -14.82
CA CYS A 128 7.55 -1.04 -13.69
C CYS A 128 9.01 -1.39 -14.03
N GLY A 129 9.39 -1.40 -15.34
CA GLY A 129 10.73 -1.73 -15.81
C GLY A 129 11.12 -3.18 -15.62
N ILE A 130 10.14 -4.07 -15.77
CA ILE A 130 10.29 -5.53 -15.64
C ILE A 130 9.80 -6.27 -16.89
N TYR A 131 9.70 -5.58 -18.03
CA TYR A 131 9.20 -6.17 -19.27
C TYR A 131 10.03 -7.38 -19.72
N ASP A 132 11.35 -7.30 -19.58
CA ASP A 132 12.27 -8.36 -19.96
C ASP A 132 12.20 -9.60 -19.03
N LEU A 133 11.49 -9.48 -17.91
CA LEU A 133 11.29 -10.58 -16.95
C LEU A 133 9.98 -11.33 -17.18
N LEU A 134 9.11 -10.91 -18.10
CA LEU A 134 7.76 -11.44 -18.24
C LEU A 134 7.69 -12.96 -18.39
N ASP A 135 8.66 -13.55 -19.08
CA ASP A 135 8.69 -15.00 -19.33
C ASP A 135 9.58 -15.76 -18.33
N ASN A 136 10.15 -15.05 -17.34
CA ASN A 136 10.92 -15.66 -16.26
C ASN A 136 10.01 -16.29 -15.20
N ASP A 137 10.54 -17.28 -14.51
CA ASP A 137 9.94 -17.86 -13.32
C ASP A 137 10.02 -16.86 -12.15
N ILE A 138 8.87 -16.51 -11.55
CA ILE A 138 8.77 -15.52 -10.46
C ILE A 138 9.54 -15.93 -9.21
N THR A 139 9.83 -17.22 -9.03
CA THR A 139 10.62 -17.71 -7.88
C THR A 139 12.12 -17.48 -8.06
N LYS A 140 12.57 -17.23 -9.30
CA LYS A 140 13.99 -17.10 -9.68
C LYS A 140 14.45 -15.65 -9.85
N ILE A 141 13.57 -14.67 -9.70
CA ILE A 141 13.92 -13.24 -9.73
C ILE A 141 14.30 -12.74 -8.34
N SER A 142 15.04 -11.62 -8.29
CA SER A 142 15.45 -10.98 -7.04
C SER A 142 14.26 -10.43 -6.22
N GLY A 143 14.47 -10.16 -4.93
CA GLY A 143 13.44 -9.58 -4.07
C GLY A 143 12.94 -8.22 -4.55
N GLY A 144 13.83 -7.36 -5.04
CA GLY A 144 13.48 -6.05 -5.60
C GLY A 144 12.68 -6.16 -6.90
N GLU A 145 13.07 -7.06 -7.82
CA GLU A 145 12.30 -7.35 -9.03
C GLU A 145 10.91 -7.91 -8.70
N ARG A 146 10.83 -8.80 -7.71
CA ARG A 146 9.57 -9.35 -7.22
C ARG A 146 8.64 -8.26 -6.69
N GLN A 147 9.18 -7.29 -5.96
CA GLN A 147 8.40 -6.12 -5.51
C GLN A 147 7.79 -5.38 -6.70
N LEU A 148 8.56 -5.12 -7.75
CA LEU A 148 8.06 -4.46 -8.96
C LEU A 148 7.02 -5.31 -9.72
N VAL A 149 7.14 -6.64 -9.69
CA VAL A 149 6.12 -7.56 -10.24
C VAL A 149 4.80 -7.46 -9.47
N PHE A 150 4.83 -7.40 -8.12
CA PHE A 150 3.61 -7.20 -7.34
C PHE A 150 2.96 -5.84 -7.61
N ILE A 151 3.77 -4.79 -7.82
CA ILE A 151 3.27 -3.48 -8.22
C ILE A 151 2.60 -3.57 -9.60
N ALA A 152 3.25 -4.20 -10.60
CA ALA A 152 2.67 -4.38 -11.93
C ALA A 152 1.33 -5.15 -11.89
N ARG A 153 1.24 -6.19 -11.04
CA ARG A 153 -0.03 -6.90 -10.80
C ARG A 153 -1.11 -5.98 -10.24
N ALA A 154 -0.77 -5.16 -9.23
CA ALA A 154 -1.71 -4.21 -8.65
C ALA A 154 -2.16 -3.13 -9.65
N LEU A 155 -1.27 -2.67 -10.53
CA LEU A 155 -1.62 -1.76 -11.63
C LEU A 155 -2.55 -2.42 -12.65
N THR A 156 -2.33 -3.71 -12.94
CA THR A 156 -3.15 -4.50 -13.87
C THR A 156 -4.56 -4.76 -13.30
N GLN A 157 -4.73 -4.71 -11.98
CA GLN A 157 -6.04 -4.76 -11.32
C GLN A 157 -6.87 -3.49 -11.59
N ASP A 158 -6.24 -2.38 -11.93
CA ASP A 158 -6.85 -1.09 -12.30
C ASP A 158 -7.81 -0.50 -11.27
N SER A 159 -7.56 -0.73 -10.00
CA SER A 159 -8.35 -0.19 -8.88
C SER A 159 -8.12 1.32 -8.71
N LYS A 160 -9.08 2.03 -8.09
CA LYS A 160 -8.92 3.44 -7.72
C LYS A 160 -7.97 3.65 -6.54
N ILE A 161 -7.96 2.71 -5.60
CA ILE A 161 -7.16 2.74 -4.39
C ILE A 161 -6.07 1.66 -4.49
N ILE A 162 -4.84 2.03 -4.21
CA ILE A 162 -3.70 1.10 -4.14
C ILE A 162 -3.13 1.17 -2.73
N VAL A 163 -3.17 0.05 -2.03
CA VAL A 163 -2.67 -0.10 -0.66
C VAL A 163 -1.37 -0.90 -0.69
N MET A 164 -0.32 -0.41 -0.05
CA MET A 164 1.01 -1.03 -0.05
C MET A 164 1.56 -1.12 1.37
N ASP A 165 1.96 -2.31 1.78
CA ASP A 165 2.61 -2.50 3.06
C ASP A 165 4.13 -2.53 2.90
N GLU A 166 4.81 -1.51 3.44
CA GLU A 166 6.26 -1.29 3.38
C GLU A 166 6.90 -1.49 1.98
N PRO A 167 6.37 -0.86 0.91
CA PRO A 167 6.78 -1.15 -0.46
C PRO A 167 8.24 -0.79 -0.79
N LEU A 168 8.91 -0.03 0.07
CA LEU A 168 10.28 0.47 -0.13
C LEU A 168 11.33 -0.40 0.57
N SER A 169 10.92 -1.31 1.49
CA SER A 169 11.84 -2.03 2.38
C SER A 169 12.78 -2.99 1.67
N ALA A 170 12.33 -3.60 0.55
CA ALA A 170 13.11 -4.57 -0.23
C ALA A 170 13.84 -3.96 -1.43
N LEU A 171 13.70 -2.64 -1.66
CA LEU A 171 14.24 -1.95 -2.83
C LEU A 171 15.58 -1.27 -2.52
N ASP A 172 16.52 -1.38 -3.45
CA ASP A 172 17.70 -0.52 -3.47
C ASP A 172 17.31 0.93 -3.81
N PHE A 173 18.27 1.85 -3.62
CA PHE A 173 18.04 3.28 -3.82
C PHE A 173 17.51 3.62 -5.24
N GLY A 174 18.02 2.97 -6.29
CA GLY A 174 17.58 3.22 -7.66
C GLY A 174 16.12 2.81 -7.89
N ASN A 175 15.73 1.65 -7.37
CA ASN A 175 14.36 1.16 -7.44
C ASN A 175 13.40 1.94 -6.53
N GLN A 176 13.86 2.44 -5.36
CA GLN A 176 13.06 3.36 -4.52
C GLN A 176 12.73 4.64 -5.29
N GLN A 177 13.70 5.27 -5.96
CA GLN A 177 13.50 6.46 -6.78
C GLN A 177 12.55 6.20 -7.96
N ARG A 178 12.63 5.01 -8.56
CA ARG A 178 11.68 4.60 -9.61
C ARG A 178 10.26 4.48 -9.04
N LEU A 179 10.10 3.86 -7.88
CA LEU A 179 8.80 3.74 -7.23
C LEU A 179 8.22 5.12 -6.88
N PHE A 180 8.99 6.04 -6.33
CA PHE A 180 8.49 7.40 -6.04
C PHE A 180 7.96 8.10 -7.30
N ARG A 181 8.69 8.03 -8.43
CA ARG A 181 8.22 8.59 -9.71
C ARG A 181 6.91 7.94 -10.15
N LEU A 182 6.80 6.62 -10.01
CA LEU A 182 5.59 5.88 -10.33
C LEU A 182 4.41 6.32 -9.46
N LEU A 183 4.60 6.46 -8.14
CA LEU A 183 3.54 6.93 -7.22
C LEU A 183 3.04 8.33 -7.62
N LEU A 184 3.95 9.24 -7.97
CA LEU A 184 3.59 10.58 -8.45
C LEU A 184 2.83 10.55 -9.79
N GLU A 185 3.20 9.65 -10.70
CA GLU A 185 2.47 9.46 -11.96
C GLU A 185 1.06 8.91 -11.71
N LEU A 186 0.92 7.91 -10.85
CA LEU A 186 -0.37 7.34 -10.48
C LEU A 186 -1.29 8.36 -9.82
N LYS A 187 -0.75 9.19 -8.93
CA LYS A 187 -1.48 10.34 -8.35
C LYS A 187 -2.00 11.28 -9.44
N ARG A 188 -1.16 11.63 -10.44
CA ARG A 188 -1.58 12.48 -11.58
C ARG A 188 -2.70 11.83 -12.41
N LYS A 189 -2.75 10.50 -12.45
CA LYS A 189 -3.84 9.72 -13.09
C LYS A 189 -5.09 9.58 -12.19
N GLY A 190 -5.13 10.24 -11.04
CA GLY A 190 -6.25 10.23 -10.10
C GLY A 190 -6.32 9.00 -9.20
N LYS A 191 -5.28 8.15 -9.15
CA LYS A 191 -5.24 7.04 -8.21
C LYS A 191 -4.95 7.54 -6.80
N THR A 192 -5.59 6.94 -5.81
CA THR A 192 -5.30 7.15 -4.39
C THR A 192 -4.35 6.06 -3.92
N ILE A 193 -3.29 6.45 -3.24
CA ILE A 193 -2.24 5.53 -2.81
C ILE A 193 -2.10 5.64 -1.30
N ILE A 194 -2.16 4.50 -0.62
CA ILE A 194 -1.94 4.40 0.83
C ILE A 194 -0.75 3.47 1.02
N PHE A 195 0.31 3.93 1.66
CA PHE A 195 1.44 3.06 1.94
C PHE A 195 1.95 3.23 3.37
N THR A 196 2.50 2.15 3.92
CA THR A 196 3.14 2.17 5.23
C THR A 196 4.64 2.37 5.09
N THR A 197 5.22 3.04 6.06
CA THR A 197 6.68 3.12 6.23
C THR A 197 7.05 3.29 7.70
N HIS A 198 8.20 2.79 8.08
CA HIS A 198 8.82 3.09 9.37
C HIS A 198 10.02 4.05 9.23
N ASN A 199 10.39 4.45 8.01
CA ASN A 199 11.50 5.35 7.73
C ASN A 199 10.98 6.73 7.33
N PRO A 200 11.14 7.77 8.18
CA PRO A 200 10.67 9.11 7.90
C PRO A 200 11.33 9.74 6.67
N ASN A 201 12.56 9.34 6.33
CA ASN A 201 13.27 9.87 5.17
C ASN A 201 12.64 9.48 3.83
N HIS A 202 11.81 8.45 3.76
CA HIS A 202 11.01 8.16 2.57
C HIS A 202 10.00 9.28 2.26
N LEU A 203 9.64 10.09 3.25
CA LEU A 203 8.62 11.13 3.12
C LEU A 203 9.20 12.48 2.69
N THR A 204 10.52 12.66 2.76
CA THR A 204 11.19 13.87 2.25
C THR A 204 11.20 13.93 0.71
N GLU A 205 11.10 12.76 0.06
CA GLU A 205 11.15 12.62 -1.40
C GLU A 205 9.76 12.69 -2.06
N ILE A 206 8.68 12.57 -1.28
CA ILE A 206 7.32 12.50 -1.81
C ILE A 206 6.37 13.40 -1.03
N ASN A 207 5.59 14.21 -1.74
CA ASN A 207 4.55 15.04 -1.13
C ASN A 207 3.31 14.18 -0.81
N ALA A 208 3.34 13.51 0.35
CA ALA A 208 2.28 12.67 0.87
C ALA A 208 1.56 13.34 2.05
N ALA A 209 0.27 13.06 2.22
CA ALA A 209 -0.42 13.32 3.48
C ALA A 209 0.07 12.32 4.52
N ILE A 210 0.63 12.79 5.62
CA ILE A 210 1.29 11.95 6.63
C ILE A 210 0.33 11.69 7.78
N TYR A 211 0.17 10.42 8.11
CA TYR A 211 -0.59 9.96 9.27
C TYR A 211 0.34 9.13 10.17
N ALA A 212 0.58 9.64 11.38
CA ALA A 212 1.39 8.95 12.38
C ALA A 212 0.56 7.94 13.16
N MET A 213 1.06 6.72 13.25
CA MET A 213 0.48 5.66 14.07
C MET A 213 1.35 5.40 15.30
N LYS A 214 0.73 5.48 16.48
CA LYS A 214 1.36 5.21 17.77
C LYS A 214 0.36 4.55 18.70
N ASN A 215 0.76 3.43 19.33
CA ASN A 215 -0.04 2.74 20.35
C ASN A 215 -1.50 2.46 19.93
N GLY A 216 -1.71 2.05 18.68
CA GLY A 216 -3.04 1.71 18.17
C GLY A 216 -3.93 2.91 17.82
N THR A 217 -3.41 4.12 17.92
CA THR A 217 -4.08 5.36 17.49
C THR A 217 -3.43 5.93 16.23
N ILE A 218 -4.10 6.86 15.57
CA ILE A 218 -3.61 7.52 14.35
C ILE A 218 -3.94 8.99 14.35
N ASN A 219 -2.97 9.83 13.97
CA ASN A 219 -3.15 11.27 13.87
C ASN A 219 -2.53 11.80 12.58
N LYS A 220 -3.21 12.73 11.92
CA LYS A 220 -2.64 13.45 10.78
C LYS A 220 -1.56 14.39 11.24
N ILE A 221 -0.44 14.43 10.52
CA ILE A 221 0.68 15.34 10.75
C ILE A 221 0.72 16.32 9.60
N GLU A 222 0.66 17.61 9.90
CA GLU A 222 0.74 18.67 8.89
C GLU A 222 2.18 18.88 8.41
N GLU A 223 3.17 18.70 9.29
CA GLU A 223 4.59 18.85 8.98
C GLU A 223 5.43 17.82 9.72
N LEU A 224 6.37 17.19 9.01
CA LEU A 224 7.31 16.26 9.59
C LEU A 224 8.50 17.03 10.20
N THR A 225 8.54 17.07 11.52
CA THR A 225 9.58 17.78 12.31
C THR A 225 10.33 16.80 13.20
N VAL A 226 11.45 17.25 13.75
CA VAL A 226 12.20 16.49 14.78
C VAL A 226 11.31 16.17 15.97
N ASP A 227 10.53 17.16 16.45
CA ASP A 227 9.65 16.97 17.60
C ASP A 227 8.53 15.94 17.33
N SER A 228 7.93 16.00 16.14
CA SER A 228 6.91 14.99 15.75
C SER A 228 7.51 13.59 15.67
N LEU A 229 8.75 13.43 15.18
CA LEU A 229 9.43 12.15 15.15
C LEU A 229 9.83 11.66 16.54
N ASN A 230 10.31 12.54 17.41
CA ASN A 230 10.61 12.18 18.80
C ASN A 230 9.37 11.62 19.50
N ASP A 231 8.21 12.25 19.27
CA ASP A 231 6.95 11.72 19.82
C ASP A 231 6.57 10.36 19.20
N ILE A 232 6.60 10.23 17.87
CA ILE A 232 6.18 8.98 17.18
C ILE A 232 7.07 7.80 17.57
N TYR A 233 8.39 8.04 17.68
CA TYR A 233 9.37 6.97 17.87
C TYR A 233 9.82 6.79 19.32
N ASP A 234 9.36 7.64 20.26
CA ASP A 234 9.87 7.67 21.65
C ASP A 234 11.41 7.62 21.69
N ASP A 235 12.05 8.44 20.84
CA ASP A 235 13.49 8.45 20.63
C ASP A 235 13.94 9.86 20.24
N GLU A 236 15.25 10.17 20.32
CA GLU A 236 15.76 11.49 19.94
C GLU A 236 16.23 11.49 18.48
N PHE A 237 15.64 12.36 17.68
CA PHE A 237 16.03 12.60 16.29
C PHE A 237 16.79 13.92 16.14
N THR A 238 17.59 14.01 15.09
CA THR A 238 18.22 15.23 14.61
C THR A 238 17.98 15.37 13.12
N LEU A 239 17.89 16.60 12.61
CA LEU A 239 17.81 16.90 11.20
C LEU A 239 19.19 17.40 10.73
N LYS A 240 19.82 16.67 9.80
CA LYS A 240 21.11 17.04 9.22
C LYS A 240 21.06 16.84 7.71
N ASP A 241 21.46 17.86 6.96
CA ASP A 241 21.50 17.83 5.48
C ASP A 241 20.17 17.42 4.83
N GLY A 242 19.02 17.74 5.48
CA GLY A 242 17.69 17.38 4.99
C GLY A 242 17.22 15.97 5.37
N TYR A 243 18.02 15.21 6.11
CA TYR A 243 17.69 13.84 6.55
C TYR A 243 17.53 13.76 8.07
N PHE A 244 16.51 12.99 8.48
CA PHE A 244 16.30 12.66 9.89
C PHE A 244 17.19 11.50 10.31
N ASN A 245 17.93 11.69 11.39
CA ASN A 245 18.84 10.70 11.95
C ASN A 245 18.57 10.53 13.44
N PHE A 246 18.80 9.33 13.98
CA PHE A 246 18.83 9.13 15.42
C PHE A 246 20.00 9.93 16.02
N LYS A 247 19.76 10.53 17.16
CA LYS A 247 20.81 11.20 17.94
C LYS A 247 21.62 10.11 18.65
N ILE A 248 22.89 10.00 18.31
CA ILE A 248 23.86 9.07 18.92
C ILE A 248 24.50 9.74 20.12
#